data_827e917bff94419e0fb2a89a6758e747
#
_entry.id   827e917bff94419e0fb2a89a6758e747
#
_cell.length_a   1.000
_cell.length_b   1.000
_cell.length_c   1.000
_cell.angle_alpha   90.00
_cell.angle_beta   90.00
_cell.angle_gamma   90.00
#
_symmetry.space_group_name_H-M   'P 1'
#
loop_
_entity.id
_entity.type
_entity.pdbx_description
1 polymer ?
#
loop_
_entity_poly.entity_id
_entity_poly.type
_entity_poly.pdbx_seq_one_letter_code
_entity_poly.pdbx_strand_id
1 'polypeptide(L)'
;MDEQLTRTMLFDLYGDLLTKKQREYFHLHYNEDLSLSEIAESEGISRQGVWDNIRRAEEALRRTEEKIGLLERYNAQKAAAAAMETEAEELVALTEGRAGEIAEDLLRRIQELKHGI
;
A
#
# COMPACT_ATOMS: atom_id res chain seq x y z
N MET A 1 -2.46 -0.61 -11.29
CA MET A 1 -2.12 0.30 -10.17
C MET A 1 -0.97 1.19 -10.59
N ASP A 2 -1.03 2.45 -10.22
CA ASP A 2 0.01 3.43 -10.47
C ASP A 2 1.35 2.97 -9.86
N GLU A 3 2.42 3.14 -10.62
CA GLU A 3 3.80 2.77 -10.21
C GLU A 3 4.21 3.49 -8.92
N GLN A 4 3.91 4.77 -8.81
CA GLN A 4 4.23 5.57 -7.63
C GLN A 4 3.49 5.08 -6.39
N LEU A 5 2.21 4.78 -6.54
CA LEU A 5 1.39 4.25 -5.45
C LEU A 5 1.88 2.87 -5.02
N THR A 6 2.21 2.01 -5.98
CA THR A 6 2.76 0.69 -5.71
C THR A 6 4.06 0.79 -4.91
N ARG A 7 4.97 1.67 -5.32
CA ARG A 7 6.23 1.91 -4.62
C ARG A 7 6.02 2.35 -3.18
N THR A 8 5.09 3.28 -2.97
CA THR A 8 4.75 3.78 -1.63
C THR A 8 4.22 2.66 -0.75
N MET A 9 3.32 1.84 -1.28
CA MET A 9 2.72 0.75 -0.52
C MET A 9 3.72 -0.35 -0.19
N LEU A 10 4.62 -0.68 -1.10
CA LEU A 10 5.68 -1.65 -0.85
C LEU A 10 6.62 -1.16 0.26
N PHE A 11 6.95 0.13 0.24
CA PHE A 11 7.77 0.73 1.30
C PHE A 11 7.06 0.68 2.66
N ASP A 12 5.76 0.99 2.70
CA ASP A 12 4.98 0.94 3.92
C ASP A 12 4.91 -0.47 4.49
N LEU A 13 4.76 -1.48 3.64
CA LEU A 13 4.66 -2.87 4.07
C LEU A 13 6.01 -3.48 4.47
N TYR A 14 7.06 -3.21 3.70
CA TYR A 14 8.33 -3.94 3.80
C TYR A 14 9.53 -3.05 4.11
N GLY A 15 9.34 -1.75 4.26
CA GLY A 15 10.46 -0.82 4.46
C GLY A 15 11.36 -1.15 5.64
N ASP A 16 10.80 -1.73 6.70
CA ASP A 16 11.55 -2.11 7.88
C ASP A 16 12.53 -3.27 7.62
N LEU A 17 12.38 -3.98 6.50
CA LEU A 17 13.29 -5.06 6.10
C LEU A 17 14.50 -4.55 5.32
N LEU A 18 14.50 -3.27 4.94
CA LEU A 18 15.61 -2.66 4.22
C LEU A 18 16.78 -2.34 5.16
N THR A 19 17.99 -2.22 4.60
CA THR A 19 19.11 -1.70 5.38
C THR A 19 18.81 -0.24 5.74
N LYS A 20 19.48 0.26 6.78
CA LYS A 20 19.28 1.65 7.24
C LYS A 20 19.49 2.66 6.10
N LYS A 21 20.55 2.51 5.32
CA LYS A 21 20.87 3.42 4.21
C LYS A 21 19.87 3.32 3.07
N GLN A 22 19.47 2.10 2.71
CA GLN A 22 18.46 1.88 1.68
C GLN A 22 17.15 2.54 2.07
N ARG A 23 16.70 2.34 3.31
CA ARG A 23 15.46 2.89 3.82
C ARG A 23 15.51 4.42 3.86
N GLU A 24 16.59 4.97 4.39
CA GLU A 24 16.78 6.41 4.53
C GLU A 24 16.77 7.12 3.18
N TYR A 25 17.57 6.65 2.22
CA TYR A 25 17.68 7.29 0.92
C TYR A 25 16.41 7.13 0.09
N PHE A 26 15.76 5.98 0.17
CA PHE A 26 14.46 5.75 -0.47
C PHE A 26 13.43 6.76 0.06
N HIS A 27 13.35 6.90 1.37
CA HIS A 27 12.43 7.83 2.04
C HIS A 27 12.70 9.28 1.62
N LEU A 28 13.95 9.71 1.66
CA LEU A 28 14.32 11.09 1.31
C LEU A 28 13.96 11.40 -0.13
N HIS A 29 14.21 10.48 -1.04
CA HIS A 29 13.98 10.73 -2.46
C HIS A 29 12.49 10.65 -2.84
N TYR A 30 11.80 9.60 -2.45
CA TYR A 30 10.42 9.36 -2.89
C TYR A 30 9.36 10.00 -1.99
N ASN A 31 9.61 10.12 -0.69
CA ASN A 31 8.62 10.66 0.24
C ASN A 31 8.88 12.14 0.58
N GLU A 32 10.13 12.57 0.61
CA GLU A 32 10.51 13.94 0.95
C GLU A 32 10.89 14.77 -0.27
N ASP A 33 10.81 14.21 -1.47
CA ASP A 33 11.08 14.87 -2.76
C ASP A 33 12.48 15.47 -2.91
N LEU A 34 13.48 14.91 -2.21
CA LEU A 34 14.86 15.35 -2.36
C LEU A 34 15.47 14.78 -3.63
N SER A 35 16.27 15.60 -4.33
CA SER A 35 16.99 15.14 -5.51
C SER A 35 18.16 14.25 -5.08
N LEU A 36 18.66 13.45 -6.02
CA LEU A 36 19.85 12.63 -5.78
C LEU A 36 21.04 13.49 -5.39
N SER A 37 21.18 14.67 -6.01
CA SER A 37 22.26 15.62 -5.70
C SER A 37 22.16 16.15 -4.28
N GLU A 38 20.96 16.50 -3.83
CA GLU A 38 20.73 17.00 -2.49
C GLU A 38 21.07 15.95 -1.43
N ILE A 39 20.67 14.71 -1.66
CA ILE A 39 20.97 13.60 -0.76
C ILE A 39 22.47 13.33 -0.73
N ALA A 40 23.09 13.27 -1.91
CA ALA A 40 24.54 13.03 -2.04
C ALA A 40 25.35 14.07 -1.28
N GLU A 41 25.00 15.34 -1.41
CA GLU A 41 25.68 16.43 -0.72
C GLU A 41 25.50 16.31 0.80
N SER A 42 24.28 16.06 1.25
CA SER A 42 23.98 15.91 2.67
C SER A 42 24.69 14.71 3.31
N GLU A 43 24.78 13.60 2.59
CA GLU A 43 25.34 12.33 3.12
C GLU A 43 26.84 12.18 2.85
N GLY A 44 27.44 13.06 2.06
CA GLY A 44 28.85 12.99 1.76
C GLY A 44 29.25 11.84 0.86
N ILE A 45 28.38 11.40 -0.04
CA ILE A 45 28.64 10.33 -1.00
C ILE A 45 28.30 10.81 -2.42
N SER A 46 28.61 10.00 -3.42
CA SER A 46 28.32 10.33 -4.81
C SER A 46 26.81 10.16 -5.12
N ARG A 47 26.34 10.88 -6.15
CA ARG A 47 24.99 10.71 -6.67
C ARG A 47 24.73 9.26 -7.09
N GLN A 48 25.72 8.65 -7.72
CA GLN A 48 25.62 7.25 -8.14
C GLN A 48 25.44 6.32 -6.93
N GLY A 49 26.18 6.61 -5.84
CA GLY A 49 26.03 5.84 -4.60
C GLY A 49 24.65 5.95 -3.99
N VAL A 50 24.07 7.15 -4.01
CA VAL A 50 22.68 7.34 -3.56
C VAL A 50 21.71 6.53 -4.42
N TRP A 51 21.82 6.66 -5.74
CA TRP A 51 20.94 5.96 -6.67
C TRP A 51 21.06 4.45 -6.55
N ASP A 52 22.29 3.92 -6.40
CA ASP A 52 22.50 2.49 -6.20
C ASP A 52 21.78 1.97 -4.96
N ASN A 53 21.81 2.72 -3.85
CA ASN A 53 21.11 2.35 -2.64
C ASN A 53 19.58 2.35 -2.84
N ILE A 54 19.07 3.36 -3.53
CA ILE A 54 17.63 3.48 -3.82
C ILE A 54 17.18 2.34 -4.72
N ARG A 55 17.93 2.05 -5.77
CA ARG A 55 17.61 0.98 -6.71
C ARG A 55 17.61 -0.39 -6.02
N ARG A 56 18.61 -0.64 -5.16
CA ARG A 56 18.66 -1.88 -4.39
C ARG A 56 17.51 -2.00 -3.40
N ALA A 57 17.09 -0.87 -2.81
CA ALA A 57 15.92 -0.83 -1.93
C ALA A 57 14.68 -1.24 -2.71
N GLU A 58 14.45 -0.66 -3.88
CA GLU A 58 13.29 -0.98 -4.70
C GLU A 58 13.29 -2.45 -5.14
N GLU A 59 14.44 -2.97 -5.56
CA GLU A 59 14.58 -4.38 -5.92
C GLU A 59 14.26 -5.29 -4.73
N ALA A 60 14.72 -4.96 -3.53
CA ALA A 60 14.46 -5.72 -2.32
C ALA A 60 12.97 -5.73 -1.97
N LEU A 61 12.30 -4.58 -2.10
CA LEU A 61 10.87 -4.47 -1.84
C LEU A 61 10.07 -5.35 -2.82
N ARG A 62 10.38 -5.30 -4.10
CA ARG A 62 9.69 -6.08 -5.12
C ARG A 62 9.93 -7.58 -4.97
N ARG A 63 11.16 -7.95 -4.62
CA ARG A 63 11.51 -9.35 -4.38
C ARG A 63 10.77 -9.91 -3.17
N THR A 64 10.63 -9.10 -2.12
CA THR A 64 9.86 -9.47 -0.93
C THR A 64 8.40 -9.69 -1.27
N GLU A 65 7.83 -8.78 -2.08
CA GLU A 65 6.43 -8.91 -2.51
C GLU A 65 6.22 -10.17 -3.36
N GLU A 66 7.15 -10.51 -4.24
CA GLU A 66 7.06 -11.74 -5.04
C GLU A 66 6.96 -12.98 -4.16
N LYS A 67 7.64 -12.97 -3.02
CA LYS A 67 7.66 -14.11 -2.10
C LYS A 67 6.49 -14.13 -1.12
N ILE A 68 6.09 -12.98 -0.61
CA ILE A 68 5.11 -12.88 0.48
C ILE A 68 3.71 -12.53 -0.03
N GLY A 69 3.61 -11.60 -0.99
CA GLY A 69 2.35 -11.24 -1.63
C GLY A 69 1.36 -10.49 -0.75
N LEU A 70 1.82 -9.71 0.24
CA LEU A 70 0.91 -8.94 1.09
C LEU A 70 0.15 -7.87 0.32
N LEU A 71 0.82 -7.18 -0.60
CA LEU A 71 0.18 -6.13 -1.40
C LEU A 71 -0.88 -6.72 -2.33
N GLU A 72 -0.58 -7.84 -2.98
CA GLU A 72 -1.52 -8.53 -3.84
C GLU A 72 -2.77 -8.94 -3.06
N ARG A 73 -2.59 -9.55 -1.87
CA ARG A 73 -3.71 -9.95 -1.02
C ARG A 73 -4.50 -8.76 -0.52
N TYR A 74 -3.82 -7.69 -0.14
CA TYR A 74 -4.46 -6.45 0.30
C TYR A 74 -5.37 -5.89 -0.80
N ASN A 75 -4.85 -5.81 -2.02
CA ASN A 75 -5.62 -5.30 -3.17
C ASN A 75 -6.81 -6.18 -3.49
N ALA A 76 -6.65 -7.52 -3.42
CA ALA A 76 -7.73 -8.46 -3.67
C ALA A 76 -8.83 -8.34 -2.61
N GLN A 77 -8.45 -8.25 -1.34
CA GLN A 77 -9.41 -8.09 -0.23
C GLN A 77 -10.16 -6.77 -0.33
N LYS A 78 -9.46 -5.70 -0.67
CA LYS A 78 -10.05 -4.38 -0.83
C LYS A 78 -11.07 -4.36 -1.97
N ALA A 79 -10.74 -4.99 -3.10
CA ALA A 79 -11.65 -5.08 -4.24
C ALA A 79 -12.88 -5.94 -3.89
N ALA A 80 -12.68 -7.06 -3.21
CA ALA A 80 -13.78 -7.93 -2.78
C ALA A 80 -14.72 -7.20 -1.80
N ALA A 81 -14.15 -6.48 -0.84
CA ALA A 81 -14.95 -5.71 0.12
C ALA A 81 -15.77 -4.62 -0.56
N ALA A 82 -15.18 -3.94 -1.56
CA ALA A 82 -15.90 -2.91 -2.32
C ALA A 82 -17.06 -3.50 -3.11
N ALA A 83 -16.86 -4.67 -3.72
CA ALA A 83 -17.93 -5.37 -4.45
C ALA A 83 -19.05 -5.82 -3.51
N MET A 84 -18.70 -6.36 -2.34
CA MET A 84 -19.69 -6.77 -1.34
C MET A 84 -20.48 -5.57 -0.80
N GLU A 85 -19.82 -4.45 -0.61
CA GLU A 85 -20.49 -3.22 -0.15
C GLU A 85 -21.57 -2.78 -1.15
N THR A 86 -21.23 -2.78 -2.44
CA THR A 86 -22.18 -2.44 -3.51
C THR A 86 -23.38 -3.37 -3.51
N GLU A 87 -23.15 -4.68 -3.41
CA GLU A 87 -24.24 -5.68 -3.38
C GLU A 87 -25.11 -5.52 -2.14
N ALA A 88 -24.49 -5.24 -0.98
CA ALA A 88 -25.23 -5.04 0.27
C ALA A 88 -26.09 -3.78 0.20
N GLU A 89 -25.58 -2.69 -0.40
CA GLU A 89 -26.34 -1.47 -0.62
C GLU A 89 -27.58 -1.73 -1.48
N GLU A 90 -27.41 -2.50 -2.55
CA GLU A 90 -28.52 -2.90 -3.41
C GLU A 90 -29.54 -3.73 -2.64
N LEU A 91 -29.07 -4.67 -1.81
CA LEU A 91 -29.95 -5.51 -1.01
C LEU A 91 -30.76 -4.69 0.00
N VAL A 92 -30.14 -3.69 0.64
CA VAL A 92 -30.84 -2.79 1.54
C VAL A 92 -31.97 -2.06 0.80
N ALA A 93 -31.71 -1.62 -0.43
CA ALA A 93 -32.70 -0.89 -1.22
C ALA A 93 -33.88 -1.78 -1.65
N LEU A 94 -33.67 -3.10 -1.77
CA LEU A 94 -34.68 -4.06 -2.26
C LEU A 94 -35.46 -4.75 -1.16
N THR A 95 -35.12 -4.57 0.12
CA THR A 95 -35.70 -5.36 1.21
C THR A 95 -36.32 -4.50 2.30
N GLU A 96 -37.29 -5.09 3.01
CA GLU A 96 -37.97 -4.46 4.15
C GLU A 96 -38.09 -5.49 5.28
N GLY A 97 -38.53 -5.02 6.46
CA GLY A 97 -38.77 -5.87 7.62
C GLY A 97 -37.50 -6.57 8.09
N ARG A 98 -37.63 -7.84 8.45
CA ARG A 98 -36.48 -8.61 8.97
C ARG A 98 -35.36 -8.75 7.96
N ALA A 99 -35.71 -8.98 6.70
CA ALA A 99 -34.72 -9.06 5.63
C ALA A 99 -33.96 -7.76 5.47
N GLY A 100 -34.66 -6.62 5.55
CA GLY A 100 -34.04 -5.30 5.50
C GLY A 100 -33.10 -5.04 6.68
N GLU A 101 -33.49 -5.47 7.88
CA GLU A 101 -32.65 -5.34 9.07
C GLU A 101 -31.35 -6.13 8.92
N ILE A 102 -31.44 -7.35 8.40
CA ILE A 102 -30.26 -8.19 8.15
C ILE A 102 -29.36 -7.53 7.10
N ALA A 103 -29.95 -7.00 6.04
CA ALA A 103 -29.22 -6.34 4.97
C ALA A 103 -28.44 -5.12 5.50
N GLU A 104 -29.10 -4.29 6.33
CA GLU A 104 -28.46 -3.13 6.96
C GLU A 104 -27.30 -3.55 7.87
N ASP A 105 -27.49 -4.63 8.63
CA ASP A 105 -26.45 -5.15 9.51
C ASP A 105 -25.25 -5.65 8.71
N LEU A 106 -25.51 -6.38 7.62
CA LEU A 106 -24.45 -6.83 6.72
C LEU A 106 -23.68 -5.67 6.13
N LEU A 107 -24.38 -4.65 5.66
CA LEU A 107 -23.73 -3.47 5.08
C LEU A 107 -22.82 -2.80 6.10
N ARG A 108 -23.29 -2.62 7.32
CA ARG A 108 -22.49 -2.04 8.38
C ARG A 108 -21.23 -2.84 8.66
N ARG A 109 -21.33 -4.18 8.74
CA ARG A 109 -20.19 -5.06 8.97
C ARG A 109 -19.18 -5.01 7.84
N ILE A 110 -19.65 -4.94 6.60
CA ILE A 110 -18.78 -4.81 5.42
C ILE A 110 -18.04 -3.50 5.45
N GLN A 111 -18.72 -2.40 5.81
CA GLN A 111 -18.10 -1.08 5.93
C GLN A 111 -17.01 -1.06 7.00
N GLU A 112 -17.27 -1.70 8.15
CA GLU A 112 -16.29 -1.83 9.22
C GLU A 112 -15.06 -2.63 8.75
N LEU A 113 -15.30 -3.75 8.06
CA LEU A 113 -14.23 -4.59 7.52
C LEU A 113 -13.40 -3.82 6.49
N LYS A 114 -14.06 -3.13 5.58
CA LYS A 114 -13.41 -2.33 4.55
C LYS A 114 -12.55 -1.21 5.14
N HIS A 115 -13.03 -0.59 6.20
CA HIS A 115 -12.31 0.48 6.89
C HIS A 115 -11.02 -0.02 7.55
N GLY A 116 -10.99 -1.27 7.98
CA GLY A 116 -9.82 -1.89 8.59
C GLY A 116 -8.79 -2.45 7.60
N ILE A 117 -9.09 -2.42 6.30
CA ILE A 117 -8.18 -2.93 5.28
C ILE A 117 -7.21 -1.83 4.82
#